data_7445176c3232858fc404b14cb1e5ebfb
#
_entry.id   7445176c3232858fc404b14cb1e5ebfb
#
_cell.length_a   1.000
_cell.length_b   1.000
_cell.length_c   1.000
_cell.angle_alpha   90.00
_cell.angle_beta   90.00
_cell.angle_gamma   90.00
#
_symmetry.space_group_name_H-M   'P 1'
#
loop_
_entity.id
_entity.type
_entity.pdbx_description
1 polymer ?
#
loop_
_entity_poly.entity_id
_entity_poly.type
_entity_poly.pdbx_seq_one_letter_code
_entity_poly.pdbx_strand_id
1 'polypeptide(L)'
;MAKILIPIPRRDFDPTEVAVSFSVLKRLGHSVVFATPEGRPGQADDMMLTGQGLDFWGFVPGLRRLTAIGRLMRANAAARRDYAAMLQDAAFQAPLAWRQVRRADFDGLLLPGGHRARGMREYLESVVLQ
;
A
#
# COMPACT_ATOMS: atom_id res chain seq x y z
N MET A 1 7.64 -8.33 21.26
CA MET A 1 7.80 -7.43 20.08
C MET A 1 8.17 -8.29 18.89
N ALA A 2 7.37 -8.28 17.83
CA ALA A 2 7.62 -9.07 16.62
C ALA A 2 8.11 -8.17 15.47
N LYS A 3 8.89 -8.72 14.54
CA LYS A 3 9.34 -8.06 13.33
C LYS A 3 8.49 -8.55 12.15
N ILE A 4 7.68 -7.65 11.60
CA ILE A 4 6.69 -7.96 10.57
C ILE A 4 7.15 -7.42 9.22
N LEU A 5 7.13 -8.29 8.21
CA LEU A 5 7.36 -7.90 6.82
C LEU A 5 6.05 -7.50 6.16
N ILE A 6 6.04 -6.37 5.46
CA ILE A 6 4.96 -5.94 4.58
C ILE A 6 5.53 -5.74 3.17
N PRO A 7 5.52 -6.75 2.32
CA PRO A 7 5.87 -6.56 0.91
C PRO A 7 4.73 -5.86 0.20
N ILE A 8 5.07 -4.90 -0.64
CA ILE A 8 4.12 -4.14 -1.47
C ILE A 8 4.64 -4.02 -2.90
N PRO A 9 3.76 -3.92 -3.89
CA PRO A 9 4.17 -3.65 -5.26
C PRO A 9 4.72 -2.22 -5.38
N ARG A 10 5.37 -1.94 -6.49
CA ARG A 10 5.86 -0.60 -6.82
C ARG A 10 4.75 0.43 -6.84
N ARG A 11 3.55 0.02 -7.29
CA ARG A 11 2.37 0.89 -7.44
C ARG A 11 1.08 0.14 -7.14
N ASP A 12 0.04 0.92 -6.92
CA ASP A 12 -1.34 0.46 -6.89
C ASP A 12 -1.70 -0.45 -5.69
N PHE A 13 -0.92 -0.43 -4.61
CA PHE A 13 -1.36 -1.07 -3.38
C PHE A 13 -2.51 -0.28 -2.73
N ASP A 14 -3.35 -0.98 -1.96
CA ASP A 14 -4.44 -0.32 -1.24
C ASP A 14 -3.91 0.49 -0.06
N PRO A 15 -4.14 1.82 -0.03
CA PRO A 15 -3.65 2.67 1.05
C PRO A 15 -4.27 2.34 2.41
N THR A 16 -5.51 1.87 2.45
CA THR A 16 -6.20 1.52 3.70
C THR A 16 -5.60 0.25 4.29
N GLU A 17 -5.49 -0.80 3.49
CA GLU A 17 -4.97 -2.09 3.96
C GLU A 17 -3.52 -1.96 4.45
N VAL A 18 -2.70 -1.19 3.76
CA VAL A 18 -1.30 -1.00 4.15
C VAL A 18 -1.17 -0.07 5.34
N ALA A 19 -1.72 1.15 5.26
CA ALA A 19 -1.45 2.19 6.25
C ALA A 19 -2.13 1.94 7.58
N VAL A 20 -3.37 1.45 7.58
CA VAL A 20 -4.08 1.13 8.83
C VAL A 20 -3.41 -0.05 9.53
N SER A 21 -3.06 -1.10 8.79
CA SER A 21 -2.34 -2.25 9.35
C SER A 21 -0.98 -1.85 9.90
N PHE A 22 -0.23 -1.03 9.17
CA PHE A 22 1.05 -0.46 9.63
C PHE A 22 0.87 0.32 10.94
N SER A 23 -0.11 1.22 10.99
CA SER A 23 -0.40 2.06 12.16
C SER A 23 -0.76 1.21 13.39
N VAL A 24 -1.56 0.15 13.21
CA VAL A 24 -1.93 -0.79 14.28
C VAL A 24 -0.70 -1.54 14.78
N LEU A 25 0.09 -2.12 13.90
CA LEU A 25 1.30 -2.86 14.27
C LEU A 25 2.30 -2.00 15.04
N LYS A 26 2.52 -0.76 14.60
CA LYS A 26 3.40 0.19 15.29
C LYS A 26 2.88 0.55 16.68
N ARG A 27 1.57 0.79 16.83
CA ARG A 27 0.95 1.07 18.15
C ARG A 27 1.05 -0.09 19.12
N LEU A 28 1.03 -1.32 18.61
CA LEU A 28 1.22 -2.53 19.42
C LEU A 28 2.70 -2.82 19.73
N GLY A 29 3.62 -1.95 19.31
CA GLY A 29 5.04 -2.07 19.60
C GLY A 29 5.78 -3.07 18.69
N HIS A 30 5.18 -3.46 17.57
CA HIS A 30 5.87 -4.30 16.58
C HIS A 30 6.81 -3.48 15.70
N SER A 31 7.92 -4.09 15.27
CA SER A 31 8.79 -3.55 14.24
C SER A 31 8.23 -3.91 12.86
N VAL A 32 8.09 -2.94 11.98
CA VAL A 32 7.60 -3.16 10.62
C VAL A 32 8.72 -2.85 9.63
N VAL A 33 8.87 -3.73 8.65
CA VAL A 33 9.78 -3.55 7.52
C VAL A 33 8.97 -3.67 6.24
N PHE A 34 9.05 -2.66 5.38
CA PHE A 34 8.51 -2.72 4.03
C PHE A 34 9.50 -3.35 3.07
N ALA A 35 9.00 -4.02 2.05
CA ALA A 35 9.80 -4.49 0.93
C ALA A 35 9.08 -4.18 -0.39
N THR A 36 9.84 -3.69 -1.36
CA THR A 36 9.37 -3.35 -2.70
C THR A 36 10.24 -4.01 -3.75
N PRO A 37 9.85 -4.06 -5.03
CA PRO A 37 10.67 -4.71 -6.06
C PRO A 37 12.13 -4.28 -6.07
N GLU A 38 12.39 -2.98 -5.88
CA GLU A 38 13.72 -2.37 -6.04
C GLU A 38 14.25 -1.70 -4.76
N GLY A 39 13.55 -1.80 -3.64
CA GLY A 39 13.96 -1.12 -2.40
C GLY A 39 13.71 0.39 -2.41
N ARG A 40 12.73 0.85 -3.19
CA ARG A 40 12.27 2.26 -3.22
C ARG A 40 10.86 2.35 -2.68
N PRO A 41 10.46 3.46 -2.04
CA PRO A 41 9.09 3.65 -1.58
C PRO A 41 8.06 3.39 -2.68
N GLY A 42 7.04 2.61 -2.36
CA GLY A 42 5.94 2.31 -3.27
C GLY A 42 4.93 3.46 -3.33
N GLN A 43 4.02 3.40 -4.30
CA GLN A 43 2.95 4.37 -4.48
C GLN A 43 1.59 3.69 -4.34
N ALA A 44 0.74 4.20 -3.46
CA ALA A 44 -0.62 3.69 -3.31
C ALA A 44 -1.49 3.98 -4.53
N ASP A 45 -2.61 3.29 -4.63
CA ASP A 45 -3.63 3.55 -5.64
C ASP A 45 -4.24 4.94 -5.43
N ASP A 46 -4.01 5.85 -6.36
CA ASP A 46 -4.50 7.23 -6.32
C ASP A 46 -6.03 7.32 -6.41
N MET A 47 -6.70 6.34 -7.04
CA MET A 47 -8.16 6.27 -7.06
C MET A 47 -8.72 6.09 -5.65
N MET A 48 -8.08 5.25 -4.84
CA MET A 48 -8.50 5.02 -3.45
C MET A 48 -8.19 6.20 -2.53
N LEU A 49 -7.21 7.03 -2.87
CA LEU A 49 -6.90 8.24 -2.11
C LEU A 49 -7.81 9.41 -2.46
N THR A 50 -8.10 9.61 -3.74
CA THR A 50 -8.78 10.81 -4.25
C THR A 50 -10.26 10.57 -4.56
N GLY A 51 -10.64 9.34 -4.89
CA GLY A 51 -11.95 8.99 -5.43
C GLY A 51 -12.11 9.28 -6.92
N GLN A 52 -11.07 9.82 -7.59
CA GLN A 52 -11.14 10.14 -9.01
C GLN A 52 -11.15 8.86 -9.86
N GLY A 53 -12.10 8.79 -10.79
CA GLY A 53 -12.26 7.65 -11.69
C GLY A 53 -13.10 6.50 -11.13
N LEU A 54 -13.68 6.62 -9.93
CA LEU A 54 -14.59 5.64 -9.33
C LEU A 54 -16.07 5.88 -9.72
N ASP A 55 -16.39 7.04 -10.29
CA ASP A 55 -17.73 7.36 -10.78
C ASP A 55 -17.99 6.75 -12.17
N PHE A 56 -19.27 6.59 -12.55
CA PHE A 56 -19.71 6.04 -13.85
C PHE A 56 -19.12 6.76 -15.06
N TRP A 57 -18.79 8.03 -14.92
CA TRP A 57 -18.19 8.87 -15.97
C TRP A 57 -16.66 8.96 -15.88
N GLY A 58 -16.05 8.24 -14.93
CA GLY A 58 -14.61 8.28 -14.70
C GLY A 58 -13.76 7.77 -15.87
N PHE A 59 -14.38 7.05 -16.82
CA PHE A 59 -13.76 6.62 -18.07
C PHE A 59 -13.77 7.71 -19.16
N VAL A 60 -14.56 8.79 -18.99
CA VAL A 60 -14.65 9.88 -19.98
C VAL A 60 -13.54 10.90 -19.72
N PRO A 61 -12.67 11.20 -20.69
CA PRO A 61 -11.67 12.23 -20.55
C PRO A 61 -12.29 13.58 -20.18
N GLY A 62 -11.76 14.24 -19.16
CA GLY A 62 -12.27 15.52 -18.64
C GLY A 62 -13.31 15.40 -17.54
N LEU A 63 -14.09 14.33 -17.47
CA LEU A 63 -15.07 14.11 -16.40
C LEU A 63 -14.50 13.34 -15.21
N ARG A 64 -13.33 12.77 -15.32
CA ARG A 64 -12.66 11.97 -14.27
C ARG A 64 -12.47 12.73 -12.95
N ARG A 65 -12.39 14.05 -13.00
CA ARG A 65 -12.24 14.90 -11.80
C ARG A 65 -13.55 15.17 -11.08
N LEU A 66 -14.69 14.92 -11.74
CA LEU A 66 -16.00 15.05 -11.11
C LEU A 66 -16.22 13.81 -10.23
N THR A 67 -16.08 13.99 -8.93
CA THR A 67 -16.21 12.92 -7.94
C THR A 67 -17.46 13.15 -7.11
N ALA A 68 -18.47 12.31 -7.29
CA ALA A 68 -19.65 12.26 -6.45
C ALA A 68 -19.63 10.97 -5.60
N ILE A 69 -19.85 9.84 -6.24
CA ILE A 69 -19.83 8.51 -5.60
C ILE A 69 -18.40 8.15 -5.19
N GLY A 70 -17.40 8.48 -6.02
CA GLY A 70 -15.99 8.22 -5.75
C GLY A 70 -15.49 8.81 -4.43
N ARG A 71 -16.03 9.95 -4.00
CA ARG A 71 -15.71 10.54 -2.68
C ARG A 71 -16.19 9.69 -1.51
N LEU A 72 -17.27 8.95 -1.68
CA LEU A 72 -17.77 8.01 -0.67
C LEU A 72 -16.97 6.70 -0.67
N MET A 73 -16.52 6.26 -1.84
CA MET A 73 -15.82 4.98 -2.02
C MET A 73 -14.30 5.06 -1.74
N ARG A 74 -13.71 6.26 -1.71
CA ARG A 74 -12.30 6.43 -1.39
C ARG A 74 -12.00 6.06 0.06
N ALA A 75 -10.72 5.86 0.37
CA ALA A 75 -10.24 5.67 1.74
C ALA A 75 -10.80 6.74 2.68
N ASN A 76 -11.27 6.33 3.85
CA ASN A 76 -11.84 7.26 4.83
C ASN A 76 -10.77 8.23 5.38
N ALA A 77 -11.22 9.25 6.14
CA ALA A 77 -10.31 10.28 6.64
C ALA A 77 -9.23 9.73 7.59
N ALA A 78 -9.55 8.69 8.38
CA ALA A 78 -8.58 8.05 9.27
C ALA A 78 -7.52 7.30 8.46
N ALA A 79 -7.91 6.48 7.49
CA ALA A 79 -6.97 5.76 6.63
C ALA A 79 -6.05 6.71 5.84
N ARG A 80 -6.57 7.84 5.37
CA ARG A 80 -5.74 8.85 4.69
C ARG A 80 -4.74 9.53 5.63
N ARG A 81 -5.10 9.76 6.90
CA ARG A 81 -4.16 10.26 7.93
C ARG A 81 -3.09 9.24 8.24
N ASP A 82 -3.46 7.97 8.43
CA ASP A 82 -2.51 6.88 8.65
C ASP A 82 -1.57 6.74 7.47
N TYR A 83 -2.07 6.86 6.24
CA TYR A 83 -1.26 6.85 5.02
C TYR A 83 -0.28 8.04 4.98
N ALA A 84 -0.74 9.25 5.28
CA ALA A 84 0.13 10.43 5.33
C ALA A 84 1.24 10.29 6.41
N ALA A 85 0.91 9.73 7.57
CA ALA A 85 1.88 9.44 8.62
C ALA A 85 2.88 8.35 8.19
N MET A 86 2.41 7.28 7.56
CA MET A 86 3.25 6.20 7.04
C MET A 86 4.27 6.71 6.02
N LEU A 87 3.87 7.63 5.14
CA LEU A 87 4.78 8.23 4.14
C LEU A 87 5.98 8.96 4.76
N GLN A 88 5.87 9.41 6.03
CA GLN A 88 6.95 10.08 6.76
C GLN A 88 7.75 9.12 7.63
N ASP A 89 7.32 7.86 7.76
CA ASP A 89 8.01 6.88 8.60
C ASP A 89 9.24 6.31 7.90
N ALA A 90 10.33 6.20 8.65
CA ALA A 90 11.60 5.69 8.14
C ALA A 90 11.50 4.27 7.55
N ALA A 91 10.61 3.42 8.09
CA ALA A 91 10.41 2.08 7.58
C ALA A 91 9.83 2.10 6.15
N PHE A 92 8.94 3.05 5.84
CA PHE A 92 8.38 3.20 4.51
C PHE A 92 9.34 3.89 3.54
N GLN A 93 10.14 4.84 4.04
CA GLN A 93 11.10 5.59 3.22
C GLN A 93 12.32 4.77 2.80
N ALA A 94 12.67 3.74 3.57
CA ALA A 94 13.83 2.88 3.29
C ALA A 94 13.42 1.39 3.24
N PRO A 95 12.56 0.98 2.30
CA PRO A 95 12.15 -0.41 2.17
C PRO A 95 13.32 -1.29 1.68
N LEU A 96 13.27 -2.57 2.00
CA LEU A 96 14.16 -3.55 1.40
C LEU A 96 13.77 -3.79 -0.08
N ALA A 97 14.74 -4.15 -0.91
CA ALA A 97 14.40 -4.77 -2.17
C ALA A 97 13.92 -6.22 -1.93
N TRP A 98 12.93 -6.72 -2.70
CA TRP A 98 12.39 -8.07 -2.52
C TRP A 98 13.50 -9.14 -2.47
N ARG A 99 14.52 -9.02 -3.32
CA ARG A 99 15.67 -9.95 -3.34
C ARG A 99 16.52 -9.96 -2.06
N GLN A 100 16.36 -8.97 -1.20
CA GLN A 100 17.09 -8.86 0.08
C GLN A 100 16.30 -9.47 1.24
N VAL A 101 15.05 -9.83 1.01
CA VAL A 101 14.18 -10.43 2.03
C VAL A 101 14.65 -11.86 2.32
N ARG A 102 14.85 -12.15 3.59
CA ARG A 102 15.13 -13.51 4.07
C ARG A 102 14.07 -13.87 5.10
N ARG A 103 13.37 -14.97 4.89
CA ARG A 103 12.30 -15.44 5.77
C ARG A 103 12.72 -15.48 7.25
N ALA A 104 13.95 -15.92 7.52
CA ALA A 104 14.47 -16.06 8.89
C ALA A 104 14.60 -14.73 9.65
N ASP A 105 14.55 -13.60 8.95
CA ASP A 105 14.70 -12.27 9.56
C ASP A 105 13.36 -11.72 10.10
N PHE A 106 12.25 -12.45 9.94
CA PHE A 106 10.91 -11.95 10.27
C PHE A 106 10.09 -12.98 11.06
N ASP A 107 9.32 -12.47 12.01
CA ASP A 107 8.40 -13.25 12.84
C ASP A 107 7.02 -13.38 12.16
N GLY A 108 6.67 -12.47 11.27
CA GLY A 108 5.38 -12.46 10.59
C GLY A 108 5.40 -11.75 9.25
N LEU A 109 4.38 -12.03 8.47
CA LEU A 109 4.16 -11.53 7.12
C LEU A 109 2.74 -10.97 7.01
N LEU A 110 2.60 -9.75 6.51
CA LEU A 110 1.31 -9.17 6.16
C LEU A 110 1.29 -8.90 4.65
N LEU A 111 0.34 -9.51 3.95
CA LEU A 111 0.16 -9.40 2.52
C LEU A 111 -1.03 -8.48 2.21
N PRO A 112 -0.82 -7.19 1.97
CA PRO A 112 -1.91 -6.29 1.61
C PRO A 112 -2.34 -6.52 0.16
N GLY A 113 -3.57 -6.15 -0.13
CA GLY A 113 -4.12 -6.21 -1.48
C GLY A 113 -4.05 -4.88 -2.24
N GLY A 114 -4.82 -4.81 -3.31
CA GLY A 114 -5.02 -3.65 -4.15
C GLY A 114 -6.10 -3.90 -5.18
N HIS A 115 -6.61 -2.83 -5.78
CA HIS A 115 -7.75 -2.90 -6.71
C HIS A 115 -7.31 -2.89 -8.19
N ARG A 116 -6.06 -2.53 -8.47
CA ARG A 116 -5.55 -2.48 -9.84
C ARG A 116 -4.73 -3.72 -10.19
N ALA A 117 -5.15 -4.37 -11.27
CA ALA A 117 -4.49 -5.59 -11.76
C ALA A 117 -2.98 -5.42 -11.99
N ARG A 118 -2.53 -4.23 -12.40
CA ARG A 118 -1.12 -3.94 -12.68
C ARG A 118 -0.23 -4.18 -11.45
N GLY A 119 -0.56 -3.56 -10.31
CA GLY A 119 0.21 -3.73 -9.08
C GLY A 119 0.05 -5.12 -8.49
N MET A 120 -1.16 -5.68 -8.53
CA MET A 120 -1.43 -7.02 -8.04
C MET A 120 -0.70 -8.09 -8.85
N ARG A 121 -0.60 -7.95 -10.17
CA ARG A 121 0.14 -8.87 -11.03
C ARG A 121 1.64 -8.83 -10.72
N GLU A 122 2.26 -7.64 -10.61
CA GLU A 122 3.67 -7.48 -10.21
C GLU A 122 3.96 -8.22 -8.91
N TYR A 123 3.06 -8.14 -7.97
CA TYR A 123 3.18 -8.67 -6.63
C TYR A 123 2.93 -10.19 -6.56
N LEU A 124 1.82 -10.67 -7.14
CA LEU A 124 1.40 -12.07 -7.04
C LEU A 124 2.17 -13.01 -7.98
N GLU A 125 2.65 -12.52 -9.11
CA GLU A 125 3.42 -13.30 -10.08
C GLU A 125 4.94 -13.24 -9.83
N SER A 126 5.37 -12.57 -8.75
CA SER A 126 6.79 -12.44 -8.44
C SER A 126 7.38 -13.74 -7.91
N VAL A 127 8.22 -14.39 -8.68
CA VAL A 127 8.99 -15.56 -8.26
C VAL A 127 9.99 -15.27 -7.14
N VAL A 128 10.29 -14.00 -6.90
CA VAL A 128 11.19 -13.56 -5.82
C VAL A 128 10.49 -13.54 -4.47
N LEU A 129 9.15 -13.35 -4.46
CA LEU A 129 8.34 -13.33 -3.24
C LEU A 129 7.78 -14.70 -2.88
N GLN A 130 7.70 -15.63 -3.84
CA GLN A 130 7.24 -17.01 -3.63
C GLN A 130 8.35 -17.88 -3.04
#